data_c94e9f84d2ecd4e626d8a4fe4427dbfc
#
_entry.id   c94e9f84d2ecd4e626d8a4fe4427dbfc
#
_cell.length_a   1.000
_cell.length_b   1.000
_cell.length_c   1.000
_cell.angle_alpha   90.00
_cell.angle_beta   90.00
_cell.angle_gamma   90.00
#
_symmetry.space_group_name_H-M   'P 1'
#
loop_
_entity.id
_entity.type
_entity.pdbx_description
1 polymer ?
#
loop_
_entity_poly.entity_id
_entity_poly.type
_entity_poly.pdbx_seq_one_letter_code
_entity_poly.pdbx_strand_id
1 'polypeptide(L)'
;MIEYKFKTASEVFDFYYGVIPNEGIRFGNTKAMFNQGFTIERPWKRNIENEARGFNLEYAEAEWQWYLSGDPSTAKLGEIYGKIPKIWQDMADGNGRVNCTNW
;
A
#
# COMPACT_ATOMS: atom_id res chain seq x y z
N MET A 1 20.24 7.10 -13.77
CA MET A 1 19.18 7.20 -12.72
C MET A 1 19.66 8.14 -11.62
N ILE A 2 18.80 9.07 -11.22
CA ILE A 2 19.07 9.94 -10.08
C ILE A 2 18.63 9.21 -8.82
N GLU A 3 19.55 9.09 -7.86
CA GLU A 3 19.24 8.47 -6.57
C GLU A 3 19.05 9.57 -5.52
N TYR A 4 17.93 9.54 -4.81
CA TYR A 4 17.60 10.47 -3.75
C TYR A 4 17.86 9.84 -2.39
N LYS A 5 18.20 10.69 -1.41
CA LYS A 5 18.29 10.27 0.00
C LYS A 5 17.21 10.98 0.80
N PHE A 6 16.47 10.21 1.56
CA PHE A 6 15.43 10.71 2.46
C PHE A 6 15.70 10.20 3.87
N LYS A 7 15.28 10.95 4.86
CA LYS A 7 15.44 10.52 6.24
C LYS A 7 14.46 9.42 6.60
N THR A 8 13.20 9.55 6.19
CA THR A 8 12.12 8.65 6.60
C THR A 8 11.23 8.28 5.42
N ALA A 9 10.42 7.23 5.60
CA ALA A 9 9.40 6.86 4.63
C ALA A 9 8.39 7.99 4.40
N SER A 10 8.08 8.77 5.44
CA SER A 10 7.17 9.92 5.30
C SER A 10 7.70 10.96 4.33
N GLU A 11 9.01 11.25 4.36
CA GLU A 11 9.62 12.18 3.41
C GLU A 11 9.56 11.65 1.97
N VAL A 12 9.73 10.34 1.76
CA VAL A 12 9.60 9.73 0.43
C VAL A 12 8.20 9.95 -0.10
N PHE A 13 7.20 9.67 0.73
CA PHE A 13 5.81 9.86 0.34
C PHE A 13 5.52 11.32 -0.03
N ASP A 14 5.95 12.26 0.82
CA ASP A 14 5.71 13.67 0.58
C ASP A 14 6.33 14.13 -0.74
N PHE A 15 7.55 13.68 -1.03
CA PHE A 15 8.23 14.04 -2.27
C PHE A 15 7.46 13.53 -3.50
N TYR A 16 7.16 12.25 -3.54
CA TYR A 16 6.48 11.67 -4.70
C TYR A 16 5.03 12.10 -4.83
N TYR A 17 4.36 12.36 -3.71
CA TYR A 17 3.01 12.91 -3.73
C TYR A 17 2.95 14.27 -4.45
N GLY A 18 3.99 15.08 -4.30
CA GLY A 18 4.09 16.35 -4.99
C GLY A 18 4.56 16.26 -6.43
N VAL A 19 5.46 15.30 -6.74
CA VAL A 19 6.13 15.23 -8.03
C VAL A 19 5.35 14.43 -9.06
N ILE A 20 4.77 13.30 -8.69
CA ILE A 20 4.09 12.41 -9.64
C ILE A 20 2.94 13.11 -10.38
N PRO A 21 2.08 13.90 -9.73
CA PRO A 21 1.00 14.56 -10.45
C PRO A 21 1.48 15.48 -11.58
N ASN A 22 2.67 16.07 -11.42
CA ASN A 22 3.21 17.03 -12.39
C ASN A 22 4.14 16.40 -13.40
N GLU A 23 4.96 15.44 -12.99
CA GLU A 23 6.02 14.84 -13.82
C GLU A 23 5.76 13.39 -14.20
N GLY A 24 4.77 12.75 -13.61
CA GLY A 24 4.44 11.37 -13.92
C GLY A 24 3.83 11.21 -15.30
N ILE A 25 4.03 10.04 -15.88
CA ILE A 25 3.39 9.68 -17.13
C ILE A 25 2.06 8.98 -16.87
N ARG A 26 1.15 9.12 -17.81
CA ARG A 26 -0.16 8.48 -17.68
C ARG A 26 -0.03 6.97 -17.86
N PHE A 27 -0.61 6.24 -16.91
CA PHE A 27 -0.61 4.78 -16.93
C PHE A 27 -2.00 4.30 -16.51
N GLY A 28 -2.83 3.98 -17.52
CA GLY A 28 -4.24 3.66 -17.27
C GLY A 28 -5.00 4.87 -16.70
N ASN A 29 -5.63 4.69 -15.55
CA ASN A 29 -6.32 5.77 -14.83
C ASN A 29 -5.44 6.38 -13.73
N THR A 30 -4.14 6.11 -13.77
CA THR A 30 -3.16 6.62 -12.79
C THR A 30 -2.04 7.37 -13.50
N LYS A 31 -1.16 7.97 -12.70
CA LYS A 31 0.13 8.47 -13.15
C LYS A 31 1.24 7.73 -12.45
N ALA A 32 2.36 7.52 -13.14
CA ALA A 32 3.47 6.76 -12.59
C ALA A 32 4.80 7.36 -13.02
N MET A 33 5.81 7.15 -12.20
CA MET A 33 7.21 7.43 -12.53
C MET A 33 7.98 6.13 -12.43
N PHE A 34 8.71 5.79 -13.51
CA PHE A 34 9.49 4.56 -13.57
C PHE A 34 10.96 4.82 -13.30
N ASN A 35 11.71 3.76 -13.04
CA ASN A 35 13.16 3.80 -12.83
C ASN A 35 13.56 4.74 -11.69
N GLN A 36 12.77 4.74 -10.63
CA GLN A 36 13.05 5.55 -9.44
C GLN A 36 13.83 4.73 -8.42
N GLY A 37 14.84 5.37 -7.84
CA GLY A 37 15.61 4.78 -6.75
C GLY A 37 15.79 5.79 -5.62
N PHE A 38 15.79 5.32 -4.38
CA PHE A 38 16.02 6.18 -3.23
C PHE A 38 16.55 5.37 -2.05
N THR A 39 17.18 6.08 -1.13
CA THR A 39 17.67 5.52 0.13
C THR A 39 16.94 6.17 1.28
N ILE A 40 16.52 5.37 2.25
CA ILE A 40 15.92 5.86 3.49
C ILE A 40 16.93 5.64 4.62
N GLU A 41 17.32 6.73 5.30
CA GLU A 41 18.32 6.68 6.36
C GLU A 41 17.79 6.07 7.65
N ARG A 42 16.49 6.24 7.94
CA ARG A 42 15.84 5.78 9.17
C ARG A 42 14.65 4.85 8.84
N PRO A 43 14.92 3.64 8.33
CA PRO A 43 13.85 2.75 7.87
C PRO A 43 12.95 2.22 9.01
N TRP A 44 13.41 2.32 10.26
CA TRP A 44 12.58 1.94 11.40
C TRP A 44 11.42 2.92 11.64
N LYS A 45 11.49 4.15 11.13
CA LYS A 45 10.37 5.10 11.16
C LYS A 45 9.46 4.82 9.96
N ARG A 46 8.54 3.89 10.14
CA ARG A 46 7.74 3.33 9.05
C ARG A 46 6.44 4.09 8.78
N ASN A 47 5.96 4.87 9.74
CA ASN A 47 4.70 5.58 9.59
C ASN A 47 4.82 6.74 8.62
N ILE A 48 3.89 6.81 7.67
CA ILE A 48 3.77 7.95 6.77
C ILE A 48 2.76 8.90 7.39
N GLU A 49 3.24 10.10 7.76
CA GLU A 49 2.47 11.07 8.54
C GLU A 49 1.56 11.96 7.69
N ASN A 50 1.72 11.93 6.37
CA ASN A 50 0.88 12.72 5.47
C ASN A 50 -0.55 12.20 5.50
N GLU A 51 -1.50 13.07 5.82
CA GLU A 51 -2.92 12.71 5.91
C GLU A 51 -3.49 12.16 4.59
N ALA A 52 -2.93 12.58 3.46
CA ALA A 52 -3.36 12.08 2.15
C ALA A 52 -3.11 10.58 1.99
N ARG A 53 -2.20 9.99 2.77
CA ARG A 53 -1.95 8.54 2.76
C ARG A 53 -3.15 7.77 3.33
N GLY A 54 -3.91 8.39 4.22
CA GLY A 54 -5.11 7.76 4.79
C GLY A 54 -4.80 6.52 5.62
N PHE A 55 -3.70 6.53 6.38
CA PHE A 55 -3.28 5.37 7.16
C PHE A 55 -4.31 5.02 8.22
N ASN A 56 -4.69 3.74 8.28
CA ASN A 56 -5.62 3.20 9.26
C ASN A 56 -4.95 2.01 9.95
N LEU A 57 -4.55 2.21 11.20
CA LEU A 57 -3.82 1.19 11.96
C LEU A 57 -4.68 -0.06 12.20
N GLU A 58 -5.95 0.12 12.53
CA GLU A 58 -6.85 -1.00 12.75
C GLU A 58 -6.95 -1.90 11.52
N TYR A 59 -7.10 -1.28 10.36
CA TYR A 59 -7.13 -2.03 9.10
C TYR A 59 -5.78 -2.70 8.81
N ALA A 60 -4.68 -1.99 9.03
CA ALA A 60 -3.34 -2.54 8.77
C ALA A 60 -3.08 -3.78 9.64
N GLU A 61 -3.49 -3.76 10.90
CA GLU A 61 -3.35 -4.91 11.78
C GLU A 61 -4.25 -6.07 11.35
N ALA A 62 -5.48 -5.77 10.93
CA ALA A 62 -6.40 -6.79 10.44
C ALA A 62 -5.88 -7.45 9.17
N GLU A 63 -5.36 -6.66 8.25
CA GLU A 63 -4.78 -7.18 7.00
C GLU A 63 -3.56 -8.06 7.29
N TRP A 64 -2.72 -7.66 8.23
CA TRP A 64 -1.56 -8.45 8.62
C TRP A 64 -1.99 -9.80 9.22
N GLN A 65 -3.00 -9.79 10.09
CA GLN A 65 -3.55 -11.04 10.65
C GLN A 65 -4.11 -11.94 9.55
N TRP A 66 -4.77 -11.35 8.57
CA TRP A 66 -5.28 -12.10 7.43
C TRP A 66 -4.14 -12.75 6.63
N TYR A 67 -3.07 -12.01 6.36
CA TYR A 67 -1.89 -12.57 5.68
C TYR A 67 -1.28 -13.73 6.47
N LEU A 68 -1.15 -13.58 7.77
CA LEU A 68 -0.59 -14.62 8.63
C LEU A 68 -1.48 -15.87 8.70
N SER A 69 -2.77 -15.73 8.48
CA SER A 69 -3.69 -16.88 8.52
C SER A 69 -3.46 -17.86 7.37
N GLY A 70 -2.87 -17.39 6.26
CA GLY A 70 -2.71 -18.21 5.06
C GLY A 70 -4.00 -18.49 4.32
N ASP A 71 -5.13 -17.94 4.76
CA ASP A 71 -6.43 -18.13 4.13
C ASP A 71 -6.65 -17.07 3.05
N PRO A 72 -6.73 -17.43 1.75
CA PRO A 72 -6.89 -16.47 0.68
C PRO A 72 -8.29 -15.88 0.54
N SER A 73 -9.21 -16.29 1.38
CA SER A 73 -10.60 -15.86 1.33
C SER A 73 -10.76 -14.42 1.84
N THR A 74 -11.41 -13.56 1.07
CA THR A 74 -11.77 -12.22 1.54
C THR A 74 -12.73 -12.27 2.71
N ALA A 75 -13.53 -13.35 2.83
CA ALA A 75 -14.40 -13.56 3.98
C ALA A 75 -13.62 -13.64 5.28
N LYS A 76 -12.39 -14.20 5.26
CA LYS A 76 -11.53 -14.25 6.43
C LYS A 76 -11.12 -12.85 6.88
N LEU A 77 -10.75 -11.98 5.94
CA LEU A 77 -10.49 -10.57 6.25
C LEU A 77 -11.72 -9.90 6.84
N GLY A 78 -12.89 -10.14 6.25
CA GLY A 78 -14.15 -9.59 6.76
C GLY A 78 -14.46 -10.05 8.18
N GLU A 79 -14.13 -11.29 8.51
CA GLU A 79 -14.27 -11.84 9.86
C GLU A 79 -13.38 -11.12 10.85
N ILE A 80 -12.12 -10.85 10.48
CA ILE A 80 -11.12 -10.20 11.34
C ILE A 80 -11.42 -8.69 11.49
N TYR A 81 -11.67 -8.01 10.38
CA TYR A 81 -11.81 -6.56 10.34
C TYR A 81 -13.24 -6.07 10.61
N GLY A 82 -14.23 -6.93 10.37
CA GLY A 82 -15.64 -6.58 10.50
C GLY A 82 -16.33 -6.24 9.19
N LYS A 83 -15.59 -6.03 8.13
CA LYS A 83 -16.12 -5.80 6.77
C LYS A 83 -15.02 -6.10 5.75
N ILE A 84 -15.45 -6.35 4.50
CA ILE A 84 -14.51 -6.54 3.39
C ILE A 84 -14.35 -5.21 2.67
N PRO A 85 -13.14 -4.59 2.67
CA PRO A 85 -12.91 -3.36 1.91
C PRO A 85 -13.21 -3.55 0.42
N LYS A 86 -13.73 -2.49 -0.20
CA LYS A 86 -14.17 -2.56 -1.59
C LYS A 86 -13.05 -2.99 -2.54
N ILE A 87 -11.81 -2.54 -2.29
CA ILE A 87 -10.68 -2.92 -3.16
C ILE A 87 -10.51 -4.43 -3.21
N TRP A 88 -10.69 -5.13 -2.08
CA TRP A 88 -10.57 -6.58 -2.05
C TRP A 88 -11.76 -7.27 -2.69
N GLN A 89 -12.97 -6.69 -2.57
CA GLN A 89 -14.12 -7.18 -3.29
C GLN A 89 -13.90 -7.12 -4.80
N ASP A 90 -13.30 -6.02 -5.28
CA ASP A 90 -13.05 -5.81 -6.70
C ASP A 90 -11.92 -6.70 -7.24
N MET A 91 -10.94 -7.03 -6.41
CA MET A 91 -9.79 -7.85 -6.81
C MET A 91 -10.01 -9.34 -6.65
N ALA A 92 -11.01 -9.75 -5.91
CA ALA A 92 -11.28 -11.17 -5.66
C ALA A 92 -11.79 -11.86 -6.92
N ASP A 93 -11.49 -13.15 -7.04
CA ASP A 93 -12.06 -13.99 -8.09
C ASP A 93 -13.54 -14.32 -7.81
N GLY A 94 -14.16 -15.14 -8.66
CA GLY A 94 -15.55 -15.53 -8.51
C GLY A 94 -15.88 -16.31 -7.23
N ASN A 95 -14.85 -16.81 -6.54
CA ASN A 95 -15.00 -17.53 -5.28
C ASN A 95 -14.63 -16.68 -4.05
N GLY A 96 -14.43 -15.38 -4.24
CA GLY A 96 -14.06 -14.48 -3.15
C GLY A 96 -12.64 -14.67 -2.64
N ARG A 97 -11.72 -15.09 -3.50
CA ARG A 97 -10.33 -15.40 -3.11
C ARG A 97 -9.35 -14.49 -3.82
N VAL A 98 -8.30 -14.13 -3.11
CA VAL A 98 -7.17 -13.36 -3.65
C VAL A 98 -5.87 -14.07 -3.27
N ASN A 99 -4.82 -13.83 -4.03
CA ASN A 99 -3.58 -14.60 -3.91
C ASN A 99 -2.51 -13.90 -3.07
N CYS A 100 -2.91 -13.09 -2.10
CA CYS A 100 -1.98 -12.31 -1.28
C CYS A 100 -1.51 -13.05 -0.03
N THR A 101 -2.15 -14.14 0.37
CA THR A 101 -1.79 -14.92 1.56
C THR A 101 -1.00 -16.17 1.22
N ASN A 102 -0.74 -16.40 -0.05
CA ASN A 102 -0.06 -17.60 -0.54
C ASN A 102 1.44 -17.30 -0.72
N TRP A 103 2.18 -17.29 0.40
CA TRP A 103 3.59 -16.91 0.38
C TRP A 103 4.50 -17.77 1.33
#